data_8e36b7a4ab67da2e715ab586823b26b2
#
_entry.id   8e36b7a4ab67da2e715ab586823b26b2
#
_cell.length_a   1.000
_cell.length_b   1.000
_cell.length_c   1.000
_cell.angle_alpha   90.00
_cell.angle_beta   90.00
_cell.angle_gamma   90.00
#
_symmetry.space_group_name_H-M   'P 1'
#
loop_
_entity.id
_entity.type
_entity.pdbx_description
1 polymer ?
#
loop_
_entity_poly.entity_id
_entity_poly.type
_entity_poly.pdbx_seq_one_letter_code
_entity_poly.pdbx_strand_id
1 'polypeptide(L)'
;MEYERVEDKFAFLSYGEAQIMLEEINGHWNTSELQYPFGRGINFQIATDDVYKLSYNLKQNNITLFRDIVENQYKCNGEVIGEKEILFKDPDGYLLRFPQTESK
;
A
#
# COMPACT_ATOMS: atom_id res chain seq x y z
N MET A 1 9.15 -16.91 -3.12
CA MET A 1 9.24 -15.76 -2.20
C MET A 1 10.31 -14.80 -2.67
N GLU A 2 9.99 -13.54 -2.82
CA GLU A 2 10.96 -12.56 -3.31
C GLU A 2 11.92 -12.11 -2.23
N TYR A 3 11.40 -11.70 -1.08
CA TYR A 3 12.21 -11.34 0.06
C TYR A 3 11.36 -11.26 1.32
N GLU A 4 12.04 -11.18 2.44
CA GLU A 4 11.42 -11.16 3.75
C GLU A 4 12.20 -10.21 4.65
N ARG A 5 11.49 -9.43 5.43
CA ARG A 5 12.09 -8.55 6.45
C ARG A 5 11.64 -9.02 7.81
N VAL A 6 12.53 -9.70 8.51
CA VAL A 6 12.22 -10.31 9.81
C VAL A 6 11.85 -9.25 10.85
N GLU A 7 12.55 -8.12 10.87
CA GLU A 7 12.27 -7.04 11.81
C GLU A 7 10.91 -6.39 11.59
N ASP A 8 10.39 -6.42 10.36
CA ASP A 8 9.06 -5.89 10.02
C ASP A 8 8.00 -6.98 9.97
N LYS A 9 8.39 -8.23 10.16
CA LYS A 9 7.53 -9.42 10.15
C LYS A 9 6.65 -9.48 8.91
N PHE A 10 7.32 -9.51 7.78
CA PHE A 10 6.68 -9.35 6.50
C PHE A 10 7.40 -10.24 5.47
N ALA A 11 6.62 -10.82 4.57
CA ALA A 11 7.15 -11.63 3.48
C ALA A 11 6.52 -11.21 2.16
N PHE A 12 7.33 -11.15 1.12
CA PHE A 12 6.90 -10.76 -0.21
C PHE A 12 6.97 -11.98 -1.13
N LEU A 13 5.84 -12.34 -1.70
CA LEU A 13 5.70 -13.53 -2.55
C LEU A 13 5.34 -13.10 -3.97
N SER A 14 5.83 -13.84 -4.97
CA SER A 14 5.47 -13.57 -6.35
C SER A 14 5.26 -14.87 -7.14
N TYR A 15 4.41 -14.77 -8.15
CA TYR A 15 4.15 -15.82 -9.11
C TYR A 15 3.89 -15.15 -10.46
N GLY A 16 4.89 -15.17 -11.35
CA GLY A 16 4.83 -14.36 -12.57
C GLY A 16 4.76 -12.88 -12.20
N GLU A 17 3.78 -12.17 -12.69
CA GLU A 17 3.56 -10.75 -12.38
C GLU A 17 2.66 -10.54 -11.16
N ALA A 18 2.04 -11.60 -10.66
CA ALA A 18 1.20 -11.49 -9.46
C ALA A 18 2.07 -11.47 -8.20
N GLN A 19 1.74 -10.59 -7.29
CA GLN A 19 2.52 -10.42 -6.06
C GLN A 19 1.59 -10.38 -4.86
N ILE A 20 2.01 -11.04 -3.78
CA ILE A 20 1.28 -11.05 -2.51
C ILE A 20 2.25 -10.72 -1.39
N MET A 21 1.86 -9.80 -0.52
CA MET A 21 2.62 -9.46 0.66
C MET A 21 1.86 -9.95 1.90
N LEU A 22 2.54 -10.70 2.74
CA LEU A 22 2.01 -11.17 4.02
C LEU A 22 2.72 -10.40 5.13
N GLU A 23 1.95 -9.81 6.02
CA GLU A 23 2.50 -8.97 7.07
C GLU A 23 1.79 -9.25 8.39
N GLU A 24 2.55 -9.25 9.49
CA GLU A 24 1.96 -9.36 10.80
C GLU A 24 1.02 -8.17 11.06
N ILE A 25 -0.08 -8.43 11.73
CA ILE A 25 -1.06 -7.38 12.05
C ILE A 25 -0.38 -6.28 12.87
N ASN A 26 -0.43 -5.05 12.36
CA ASN A 26 0.19 -3.89 13.03
C ASN A 26 -0.75 -2.70 13.13
N GLY A 27 -1.99 -2.83 12.66
CA GLY A 27 -2.98 -1.76 12.71
C GLY A 27 -2.87 -0.71 11.62
N HIS A 28 -1.83 -0.77 10.77
CA HIS A 28 -1.61 0.26 9.75
C HIS A 28 -2.58 0.17 8.56
N TRP A 29 -3.07 -1.02 8.25
CA TRP A 29 -3.79 -1.27 7.00
C TRP A 29 -5.22 -1.74 7.16
N ASN A 30 -5.64 -2.07 8.36
CA ASN A 30 -7.02 -2.53 8.54
C ASN A 30 -7.98 -1.34 8.59
N THR A 31 -9.12 -1.49 7.93
CA THR A 31 -10.13 -0.44 7.82
C THR A 31 -11.14 -0.50 8.96
N SER A 32 -11.12 -1.57 9.73
CA SER A 32 -11.97 -1.77 10.89
C SER A 32 -11.40 -2.92 11.70
N GLU A 33 -12.05 -3.30 12.79
CA GLU A 33 -11.62 -4.42 13.62
C GLU A 33 -11.53 -5.70 12.80
N LEU A 34 -10.43 -6.44 12.95
CA LEU A 34 -10.21 -7.67 12.21
C LEU A 34 -10.90 -8.84 12.87
N GLN A 35 -11.60 -9.62 12.06
CA GLN A 35 -12.22 -10.88 12.46
C GLN A 35 -11.93 -11.89 11.37
N TYR A 36 -11.69 -13.12 11.75
CA TYR A 36 -11.38 -14.18 10.79
C TYR A 36 -12.61 -14.48 9.91
N PRO A 37 -12.48 -14.57 8.58
CA PRO A 37 -11.30 -14.24 7.78
C PRO A 37 -11.05 -12.73 7.73
N PHE A 38 -9.78 -12.31 7.76
CA PHE A 38 -9.37 -10.92 8.00
C PHE A 38 -9.47 -10.02 6.77
N GLY A 39 -10.62 -10.00 6.11
CA GLY A 39 -10.82 -9.19 4.90
C GLY A 39 -10.58 -7.69 5.10
N ARG A 40 -10.82 -7.17 6.30
CA ARG A 40 -10.59 -5.76 6.61
C ARG A 40 -9.12 -5.39 6.70
N GLY A 41 -8.24 -6.37 6.68
CA GLY A 41 -6.81 -6.15 6.61
C GLY A 41 -6.24 -6.25 5.20
N ILE A 42 -7.07 -6.57 4.21
CA ILE A 42 -6.65 -6.67 2.81
C ILE A 42 -6.59 -5.28 2.19
N ASN A 43 -5.53 -5.02 1.44
CA ASN A 43 -5.47 -3.84 0.60
C ASN A 43 -4.91 -4.21 -0.76
N PHE A 44 -5.18 -3.36 -1.74
CA PHE A 44 -4.72 -3.56 -3.12
C PHE A 44 -3.76 -2.45 -3.49
N GLN A 45 -2.62 -2.80 -4.06
CA GLN A 45 -1.64 -1.83 -4.54
C GLN A 45 -1.71 -1.74 -6.06
N ILE A 46 -1.87 -0.53 -6.56
CA ILE A 46 -1.91 -0.24 -7.99
C ILE A 46 -0.91 0.88 -8.24
N ALA A 47 0.16 0.60 -8.98
CA ALA A 47 1.19 1.59 -9.24
C ALA A 47 0.63 2.78 -10.02
N THR A 48 1.08 3.97 -9.68
CA THR A 48 0.73 5.19 -10.42
C THR A 48 1.98 5.95 -10.83
N ASP A 49 1.89 6.71 -11.91
CA ASP A 49 2.99 7.54 -12.39
C ASP A 49 3.05 8.89 -11.70
N ASP A 50 1.94 9.36 -11.13
CA ASP A 50 1.87 10.70 -10.55
C ASP A 50 0.85 10.77 -9.42
N VAL A 51 1.34 10.63 -8.18
CA VAL A 51 0.47 10.67 -6.99
C VAL A 51 -0.14 12.05 -6.77
N TYR A 52 0.54 13.11 -7.20
CA TYR A 52 0.03 14.48 -7.01
C TYR A 52 -1.18 14.73 -7.90
N LYS A 53 -1.12 14.28 -9.15
CA LYS A 53 -2.24 14.38 -10.07
C LYS A 53 -3.41 13.54 -9.60
N LEU A 54 -3.13 12.33 -9.09
CA LEU A 54 -4.17 11.46 -8.55
C LEU A 54 -4.83 12.10 -7.35
N SER A 55 -4.05 12.65 -6.41
CA SER A 55 -4.58 13.33 -5.24
C SER A 55 -5.50 14.50 -5.64
N TYR A 56 -5.06 15.31 -6.60
CA TYR A 56 -5.84 16.42 -7.09
C TYR A 56 -7.18 15.94 -7.66
N ASN A 57 -7.15 14.93 -8.53
CA ASN A 57 -8.36 14.39 -9.15
C ASN A 57 -9.34 13.82 -8.14
N LEU A 58 -8.83 13.12 -7.12
CA LEU A 58 -9.68 12.55 -6.07
C LEU A 58 -10.38 13.66 -5.28
N LYS A 59 -9.64 14.71 -4.93
CA LYS A 59 -10.19 15.84 -4.19
C LYS A 59 -11.23 16.60 -5.02
N GLN A 60 -10.98 16.77 -6.33
CA GLN A 60 -11.94 17.41 -7.23
C GLN A 60 -13.24 16.63 -7.35
N ASN A 61 -13.21 15.33 -7.14
CA ASN A 61 -14.38 14.48 -7.20
C ASN A 61 -14.95 14.17 -5.81
N ASN A 62 -14.54 14.92 -4.80
CA ASN A 62 -15.04 14.81 -3.42
C ASN A 62 -14.82 13.44 -2.80
N ILE A 63 -13.75 12.76 -3.17
CA ILE A 63 -13.38 11.47 -2.59
C ILE A 63 -12.51 11.72 -1.36
N THR A 64 -12.96 11.22 -0.22
CA THR A 64 -12.22 11.35 1.04
C THR A 64 -11.03 10.39 1.03
N LEU A 65 -9.85 10.92 1.33
CA LEU A 65 -8.65 10.11 1.37
C LEU A 65 -8.50 9.42 2.73
N PHE A 66 -8.09 8.15 2.71
CA PHE A 66 -7.72 7.43 3.92
C PHE A 66 -6.40 8.01 4.47
N ARG A 67 -5.43 8.23 3.59
CA ARG A 67 -4.20 8.98 3.88
C ARG A 67 -3.83 9.75 2.62
N ASP A 68 -3.56 11.05 2.77
CA ASP A 68 -3.03 11.83 1.66
C ASP A 68 -1.55 11.46 1.47
N ILE A 69 -0.87 12.07 0.51
CA ILE A 69 0.47 11.65 0.09
C ILE A 69 1.38 11.37 1.29
N VAL A 70 1.82 10.13 1.39
CA VAL A 70 2.75 9.64 2.43
C VAL A 70 4.05 9.26 1.75
N GLU A 71 5.17 9.70 2.32
CA GLU A 71 6.48 9.29 1.85
C GLU A 71 7.00 8.16 2.70
N ASN A 72 7.38 7.07 2.05
CA ASN A 72 7.95 5.90 2.71
C ASN A 72 9.35 5.65 2.16
N GLN A 73 10.25 5.23 3.05
CA GLN A 73 11.57 4.77 2.64
C GLN A 73 11.79 3.41 3.27
N TYR A 74 12.31 2.49 2.49
CA TYR A 74 12.60 1.16 3.00
C TYR A 74 13.81 0.56 2.29
N LYS A 75 14.41 -0.44 2.92
CA LYS A 75 15.54 -1.15 2.36
C LYS A 75 15.06 -2.39 1.63
N CYS A 76 15.57 -2.59 0.45
CA CYS A 76 15.30 -3.77 -0.35
C CYS A 76 16.63 -4.22 -0.96
N ASN A 77 17.11 -5.39 -0.57
CA ASN A 77 18.38 -5.94 -1.07
C ASN A 77 19.57 -4.99 -0.87
N GLY A 78 19.61 -4.30 0.28
CA GLY A 78 20.70 -3.39 0.61
C GLY A 78 20.56 -1.99 0.06
N GLU A 79 19.52 -1.70 -0.72
CA GLU A 79 19.27 -0.38 -1.27
C GLU A 79 18.14 0.31 -0.51
N VAL A 80 18.20 1.64 -0.44
CA VAL A 80 17.11 2.45 0.12
C VAL A 80 16.22 2.89 -1.04
N ILE A 81 14.94 2.52 -0.98
CA ILE A 81 13.96 2.88 -2.00
C ILE A 81 12.98 3.88 -1.41
N GLY A 82 12.83 5.02 -2.10
CA GLY A 82 11.84 6.02 -1.75
C GLY A 82 10.54 5.76 -2.49
N GLU A 83 9.41 6.00 -1.82
CA GLU A 83 8.10 5.79 -2.39
C GLU A 83 7.13 6.81 -1.83
N LYS A 84 6.31 7.36 -2.71
CA LYS A 84 5.17 8.19 -2.30
C LYS A 84 3.90 7.41 -2.58
N GLU A 85 2.93 7.54 -1.71
CA GLU A 85 1.73 6.71 -1.77
C GLU A 85 0.52 7.52 -1.34
N ILE A 86 -0.62 7.26 -2.00
CA ILE A 86 -1.90 7.82 -1.59
C ILE A 86 -2.87 6.66 -1.36
N LEU A 87 -3.73 6.78 -0.36
CA LEU A 87 -4.64 5.73 0.04
C LEU A 87 -6.07 6.24 0.12
N PHE A 88 -7.00 5.46 -0.43
CA PHE A 88 -8.43 5.73 -0.25
C PHE A 88 -9.20 4.42 -0.32
N LYS A 89 -10.47 4.45 0.07
CA LYS A 89 -11.31 3.26 0.04
C LYS A 89 -12.18 3.25 -1.20
N ASP A 90 -12.41 2.04 -1.76
CA ASP A 90 -13.39 1.90 -2.82
C ASP A 90 -14.81 2.00 -2.23
N PRO A 91 -15.87 2.01 -3.06
CA PRO A 91 -17.24 2.14 -2.56
C PRO A 91 -17.67 1.02 -1.60
N ASP A 92 -17.00 -0.12 -1.65
CA ASP A 92 -17.31 -1.26 -0.78
C ASP A 92 -16.48 -1.29 0.49
N GLY A 93 -15.59 -0.29 0.68
CA GLY A 93 -14.79 -0.15 1.88
C GLY A 93 -13.42 -0.80 1.85
N TYR A 94 -13.00 -1.36 0.72
CA TYR A 94 -11.67 -1.93 0.59
C TYR A 94 -10.62 -0.85 0.40
N LEU A 95 -9.48 -1.03 1.06
CA LEU A 95 -8.38 -0.06 0.99
C LEU A 95 -7.61 -0.20 -0.32
N LEU A 96 -7.49 0.90 -1.05
CA LEU A 96 -6.71 0.98 -2.28
C LEU A 96 -5.47 1.82 -2.02
N ARG A 97 -4.32 1.34 -2.46
CA ARG A 97 -3.03 2.00 -2.30
C ARG A 97 -2.43 2.27 -3.67
N PHE A 98 -2.03 3.51 -3.90
CA PHE A 98 -1.44 3.91 -5.19
C PHE A 98 -0.03 4.44 -4.95
N PRO A 99 0.97 3.55 -4.97
CA PRO A 99 2.35 3.96 -4.78
C PRO A 99 2.96 4.49 -6.08
N GLN A 100 3.85 5.47 -5.91
CA GLN A 100 4.73 5.97 -6.96
C GLN A 100 6.15 5.79 -6.48
N THR A 101 6.89 4.89 -7.10
CA THR A 101 8.27 4.64 -6.74
C THR A 101 9.15 5.73 -7.35
N GLU A 102 10.00 6.32 -6.53
CA GLU A 102 10.94 7.32 -7.00
C GLU A 102 12.14 6.64 -7.64
N SER A 103 12.45 7.04 -8.88
CA SER A 103 13.66 6.57 -9.54
C SER A 103 14.86 7.33 -9.01
N LYS A 104 15.96 6.65 -8.88
CA LYS A 104 17.23 7.27 -8.52
C LYS A 104 18.06 7.52 -9.75
#